data_22096fa32885a540723d7a7eb602c2f0
#
_entry.id   22096fa32885a540723d7a7eb602c2f0
#
_cell.length_a   1.000
_cell.length_b   1.000
_cell.length_c   1.000
_cell.angle_alpha   90.00
_cell.angle_beta   90.00
_cell.angle_gamma   90.00
#
_symmetry.space_group_name_H-M   'P 1'
#
loop_
_entity.id
_entity.type
_entity.pdbx_description
1 polymer ?
#
loop_
_entity_poly.entity_id
_entity_poly.type
_entity_poly.pdbx_seq_one_letter_code
_entity_poly.pdbx_strand_id
1 'polypeptide(L)'
;MDKRIERRAFLKGSALALGSVAVGDWGGARAAAATSEDKSQVFFTRDISGDGLLRIYSKINAGMTGKVAIKLHTGEPHGPNILPREMVKALQQHIPNSNLVETNTLYKAKRYTTADHRETLKTNGWDFCPVDIMDEDGAVMIPVKGGKHFQEISVGKHMLDYDSMVVLTHFKGHLMGGFGGSLKNIGIGCADGANGKKMVHAAPDDDNYASWLKGEPFMENMVESAKATIDHFGNRIVYINVLRNMSVDCDCAGVSAAPVKARDLGILASTDILAVDQASIDMVYKLPETELHDLQERIESRKGLRQLSYMKEMKMGNDQYELITV
;
A
#
# COMPACT_ATOMS: atom_id res chain seq x y z
N MET A 1 -22.26 -13.48 26.08
CA MET A 1 -22.80 -13.63 24.71
C MET A 1 -21.68 -13.33 23.74
N ASP A 2 -21.29 -14.35 23.04
CA ASP A 2 -19.99 -14.46 22.35
C ASP A 2 -19.98 -13.66 21.03
N LYS A 3 -19.22 -12.56 21.01
CA LYS A 3 -19.03 -11.71 19.81
C LYS A 3 -18.28 -12.40 18.66
N ARG A 4 -17.90 -13.68 18.83
CA ARG A 4 -17.19 -14.47 17.81
C ARG A 4 -18.09 -14.98 16.67
N ILE A 5 -19.40 -14.99 16.85
CA ILE A 5 -20.34 -15.62 15.90
C ILE A 5 -20.65 -14.69 14.71
N GLU A 6 -20.74 -13.38 14.92
CA GLU A 6 -21.09 -12.44 13.84
C GLU A 6 -19.96 -12.18 12.82
N ARG A 7 -18.70 -12.33 13.25
CA ARG A 7 -17.53 -12.06 12.38
C ARG A 7 -17.26 -13.16 11.34
N ARG A 8 -17.68 -14.40 11.63
CA ARG A 8 -17.58 -15.51 10.67
C ARG A 8 -18.61 -15.43 9.53
N ALA A 9 -19.67 -14.70 9.69
CA ALA A 9 -20.71 -14.53 8.66
C ALA A 9 -20.23 -13.63 7.50
N PHE A 10 -19.37 -12.65 7.76
CA PHE A 10 -18.85 -11.76 6.72
C PHE A 10 -17.89 -12.46 5.73
N LEU A 11 -17.12 -13.45 6.21
CA LEU A 11 -16.19 -14.23 5.38
C LEU A 11 -16.82 -15.46 4.72
N LYS A 12 -18.06 -15.85 5.09
CA LYS A 12 -18.76 -17.03 4.54
C LYS A 12 -19.71 -16.74 3.40
N GLY A 13 -19.87 -15.50 2.98
CA GLY A 13 -20.77 -15.09 1.90
C GLY A 13 -20.37 -15.50 0.48
N SER A 14 -19.29 -16.28 0.31
CA SER A 14 -18.77 -16.63 -1.01
C SER A 14 -18.77 -18.13 -1.35
N ALA A 15 -19.47 -18.99 -0.62
CA ALA A 15 -19.59 -20.39 -1.02
C ALA A 15 -20.85 -21.06 -0.46
N LEU A 16 -21.58 -21.74 -1.35
CA LEU A 16 -22.64 -22.75 -1.16
C LEU A 16 -24.09 -22.27 -1.14
N ALA A 17 -24.73 -22.48 -2.27
CA ALA A 17 -26.14 -22.86 -2.36
C ALA A 17 -26.30 -23.98 -3.38
N LEU A 18 -26.37 -25.21 -2.93
CA LEU A 18 -26.98 -26.34 -3.61
C LEU A 18 -28.01 -26.94 -2.68
N GLY A 19 -29.27 -26.91 -3.06
CA GLY A 19 -30.37 -27.54 -2.34
C GLY A 19 -31.72 -27.11 -2.89
N SER A 20 -32.28 -27.94 -3.77
CA SER A 20 -33.56 -27.83 -4.45
C SER A 20 -34.75 -27.87 -3.49
N VAL A 21 -35.79 -27.05 -3.72
CA VAL A 21 -37.23 -27.41 -3.75
C VAL A 21 -38.04 -26.29 -4.40
N ALA A 22 -39.12 -26.66 -5.05
CA ALA A 22 -39.85 -26.02 -6.11
C ALA A 22 -40.85 -24.89 -5.72
N VAL A 23 -41.15 -24.09 -6.72
CA VAL A 23 -42.40 -23.34 -7.07
C VAL A 23 -42.65 -22.04 -6.29
N GLY A 24 -42.52 -20.95 -7.03
CA GLY A 24 -43.03 -19.63 -6.70
C GLY A 24 -42.33 -18.56 -7.54
N ASP A 25 -43.03 -18.15 -8.63
CA ASP A 25 -42.56 -17.12 -9.56
C ASP A 25 -42.51 -15.75 -8.89
N TRP A 26 -41.30 -15.31 -8.48
CA TRP A 26 -41.00 -13.93 -8.14
C TRP A 26 -39.65 -13.58 -8.74
N GLY A 27 -39.65 -12.59 -9.63
CA GLY A 27 -38.46 -12.11 -10.32
C GLY A 27 -37.31 -11.70 -9.39
N GLY A 28 -36.54 -12.67 -8.97
CA GLY A 28 -35.29 -12.48 -8.24
C GLY A 28 -34.18 -12.18 -9.24
N ALA A 29 -33.62 -10.98 -9.20
CA ALA A 29 -32.36 -10.68 -9.87
C ALA A 29 -31.31 -11.70 -9.43
N ARG A 30 -30.98 -12.67 -10.26
CA ARG A 30 -29.81 -13.55 -10.08
C ARG A 30 -28.58 -12.64 -10.04
N ALA A 31 -27.89 -12.61 -8.92
CA ALA A 31 -26.52 -12.10 -8.91
C ALA A 31 -25.74 -12.94 -9.95
N ALA A 32 -25.43 -12.37 -11.09
CA ALA A 32 -24.59 -13.00 -12.09
C ALA A 32 -23.22 -13.23 -11.43
N ALA A 33 -22.69 -14.45 -11.51
CA ALA A 33 -21.28 -14.67 -11.19
C ALA A 33 -20.47 -13.79 -12.13
N ALA A 34 -19.58 -12.94 -11.57
CA ALA A 34 -18.71 -12.07 -12.35
C ALA A 34 -17.98 -12.93 -13.40
N THR A 35 -18.05 -12.52 -14.65
CA THR A 35 -17.30 -13.17 -15.75
C THR A 35 -15.82 -12.89 -15.56
N SER A 36 -14.94 -13.66 -16.18
CA SER A 36 -13.48 -13.44 -16.09
C SER A 36 -13.04 -12.05 -16.59
N GLU A 37 -13.87 -11.39 -17.39
CA GLU A 37 -13.67 -10.02 -17.89
C GLU A 37 -13.89 -8.95 -16.82
N ASP A 38 -14.60 -9.30 -15.72
CA ASP A 38 -14.89 -8.39 -14.61
C ASP A 38 -13.85 -8.44 -13.47
N LYS A 39 -12.81 -9.28 -13.59
CA LYS A 39 -11.79 -9.45 -12.55
C LYS A 39 -10.47 -8.79 -12.91
N SER A 40 -9.86 -8.12 -11.94
CA SER A 40 -8.50 -7.59 -12.11
C SER A 40 -7.46 -8.71 -11.99
N GLN A 41 -6.40 -8.66 -12.80
CA GLN A 41 -5.29 -9.61 -12.71
C GLN A 41 -4.34 -9.24 -11.59
N VAL A 42 -4.02 -10.21 -10.74
CA VAL A 42 -2.94 -10.10 -9.74
C VAL A 42 -1.95 -11.21 -9.99
N PHE A 43 -0.74 -10.85 -10.37
CA PHE A 43 0.37 -11.78 -10.56
C PHE A 43 1.00 -12.10 -9.22
N PHE A 44 1.45 -13.35 -9.06
CA PHE A 44 2.05 -13.85 -7.83
C PHE A 44 3.28 -14.71 -8.11
N THR A 45 4.33 -14.52 -7.31
CA THR A 45 5.49 -15.44 -7.27
C THR A 45 5.94 -15.66 -5.83
N ARG A 46 6.40 -16.89 -5.53
CA ARG A 46 7.04 -17.20 -4.24
C ARG A 46 8.50 -16.80 -4.18
N ASP A 47 9.09 -16.52 -5.33
CA ASP A 47 10.49 -16.13 -5.45
C ASP A 47 10.66 -14.66 -5.02
N ILE A 48 11.23 -14.45 -3.83
CA ILE A 48 11.46 -13.13 -3.21
C ILE A 48 12.89 -12.63 -3.52
N SER A 49 13.46 -13.05 -4.63
CA SER A 49 14.74 -12.56 -5.15
C SER A 49 14.57 -11.35 -6.08
N GLY A 50 15.70 -10.75 -6.50
CA GLY A 50 15.72 -9.76 -7.57
C GLY A 50 15.12 -10.30 -8.87
N ASP A 51 15.43 -11.54 -9.25
CA ASP A 51 14.91 -12.19 -10.45
C ASP A 51 13.40 -12.43 -10.36
N GLY A 52 12.90 -12.85 -9.19
CA GLY A 52 11.47 -12.97 -8.93
C GLY A 52 10.74 -11.62 -9.07
N LEU A 53 11.35 -10.53 -8.55
CA LEU A 53 10.82 -9.17 -8.68
C LEU A 53 10.79 -8.71 -10.14
N LEU A 54 11.85 -8.95 -10.91
CA LEU A 54 11.90 -8.60 -12.33
C LEU A 54 10.89 -9.39 -13.15
N ARG A 55 10.77 -10.70 -12.89
CA ARG A 55 9.81 -11.56 -13.57
C ARG A 55 8.37 -11.08 -13.37
N ILE A 56 8.00 -10.71 -12.13
CA ILE A 56 6.64 -10.23 -11.84
C ILE A 56 6.41 -8.82 -12.39
N TYR A 57 7.42 -7.92 -12.32
CA TYR A 57 7.36 -6.59 -12.91
C TYR A 57 7.10 -6.63 -14.43
N SER A 58 7.70 -7.58 -15.14
CA SER A 58 7.50 -7.75 -16.60
C SER A 58 6.04 -8.04 -16.99
N LYS A 59 5.18 -8.43 -16.04
CA LYS A 59 3.75 -8.72 -16.29
C LYS A 59 2.87 -7.47 -16.24
N ILE A 60 3.37 -6.38 -15.64
CA ILE A 60 2.57 -5.19 -15.36
C ILE A 60 3.15 -3.90 -15.95
N ASN A 61 4.31 -3.95 -16.59
CA ASN A 61 5.07 -2.77 -17.00
C ASN A 61 4.71 -2.18 -18.37
N ALA A 62 3.73 -2.72 -19.07
CA ALA A 62 3.41 -2.34 -20.46
C ALA A 62 3.08 -0.83 -20.64
N GLY A 63 2.53 -0.16 -19.62
CA GLY A 63 2.20 1.26 -19.62
C GLY A 63 3.32 2.19 -19.14
N MET A 64 4.46 1.64 -18.71
CA MET A 64 5.54 2.42 -18.09
C MET A 64 6.41 3.11 -19.15
N THR A 65 6.55 4.42 -19.05
CA THR A 65 7.30 5.25 -20.01
C THR A 65 7.97 6.42 -19.32
N GLY A 66 8.95 7.05 -20.00
CA GLY A 66 9.60 8.29 -19.58
C GLY A 66 10.47 8.16 -18.33
N LYS A 67 10.46 9.18 -17.48
CA LYS A 67 11.15 9.18 -16.18
C LYS A 67 10.30 8.45 -15.14
N VAL A 68 10.85 7.42 -14.51
CA VAL A 68 10.10 6.52 -13.63
C VAL A 68 10.46 6.73 -12.15
N ALA A 69 9.47 7.03 -11.34
CA ALA A 69 9.58 7.03 -9.89
C ALA A 69 9.41 5.61 -9.34
N ILE A 70 10.39 5.09 -8.60
CA ILE A 70 10.23 3.86 -7.82
C ILE A 70 9.95 4.27 -6.37
N LYS A 71 8.66 4.28 -6.00
CA LYS A 71 8.22 4.67 -4.66
C LYS A 71 8.30 3.50 -3.70
N LEU A 72 9.14 3.62 -2.70
CA LEU A 72 9.25 2.63 -1.62
C LEU A 72 9.33 3.33 -0.26
N HIS A 73 9.30 2.54 0.81
CA HIS A 73 9.59 3.01 2.17
C HIS A 73 11.02 2.64 2.51
N THR A 74 11.89 3.62 2.66
CA THR A 74 13.33 3.44 2.90
C THR A 74 13.68 3.07 4.36
N GLY A 75 12.73 3.24 5.28
CA GLY A 75 12.84 2.89 6.70
C GLY A 75 13.59 3.92 7.54
N GLU A 76 13.39 3.85 8.86
CA GLU A 76 14.24 4.54 9.83
C GLU A 76 15.62 3.86 9.91
N PRO A 77 16.64 4.54 10.48
CA PRO A 77 18.01 4.00 10.54
C PRO A 77 18.06 2.60 11.15
N HIS A 78 18.80 1.71 10.50
CA HIS A 78 19.03 0.33 10.95
C HIS A 78 17.76 -0.52 11.09
N GLY A 79 16.65 -0.15 10.44
CA GLY A 79 15.42 -0.93 10.45
C GLY A 79 15.66 -2.36 9.92
N PRO A 80 15.34 -3.42 10.72
CA PRO A 80 15.75 -4.79 10.39
C PRO A 80 14.94 -5.41 9.23
N ASN A 81 13.76 -4.85 8.93
CA ASN A 81 12.79 -5.50 8.05
C ASN A 81 12.68 -4.86 6.65
N ILE A 82 13.37 -3.73 6.41
CA ILE A 82 13.32 -3.03 5.12
C ILE A 82 13.66 -3.95 3.94
N LEU A 83 13.17 -3.64 2.76
CA LEU A 83 13.43 -4.45 1.56
C LEU A 83 14.94 -4.65 1.32
N PRO A 84 15.35 -5.83 0.83
CA PRO A 84 16.76 -6.07 0.49
C PRO A 84 17.24 -5.09 -0.58
N ARG A 85 18.36 -4.40 -0.32
CA ARG A 85 18.93 -3.42 -1.26
C ARG A 85 19.22 -4.02 -2.62
N GLU A 86 19.77 -5.23 -2.67
CA GLU A 86 20.07 -5.91 -3.94
C GLU A 86 18.82 -6.21 -4.77
N MET A 87 17.68 -6.54 -4.15
CA MET A 87 16.40 -6.71 -4.83
C MET A 87 15.92 -5.40 -5.46
N VAL A 88 15.97 -4.29 -4.70
CA VAL A 88 15.53 -2.96 -5.19
C VAL A 88 16.49 -2.43 -6.24
N LYS A 89 17.80 -2.67 -6.08
CA LYS A 89 18.85 -2.32 -7.05
C LYS A 89 18.63 -3.04 -8.39
N ALA A 90 18.31 -4.33 -8.34
CA ALA A 90 18.01 -5.10 -9.55
C ALA A 90 16.83 -4.47 -10.34
N LEU A 91 15.76 -4.09 -9.65
CA LEU A 91 14.63 -3.42 -10.29
C LEU A 91 15.01 -2.04 -10.84
N GLN A 92 15.71 -1.22 -10.05
CA GLN A 92 16.11 0.12 -10.46
C GLN A 92 17.04 0.08 -11.69
N GLN A 93 18.01 -0.82 -11.73
CA GLN A 93 18.91 -0.99 -12.87
C GLN A 93 18.20 -1.53 -14.12
N HIS A 94 17.12 -2.28 -13.95
CA HIS A 94 16.31 -2.82 -15.04
C HIS A 94 15.40 -1.75 -15.67
N ILE A 95 15.00 -0.72 -14.93
CA ILE A 95 14.11 0.33 -15.40
C ILE A 95 14.94 1.55 -15.84
N PRO A 96 15.09 1.81 -17.14
CA PRO A 96 15.82 2.98 -17.61
C PRO A 96 15.22 4.27 -17.07
N ASN A 97 16.07 5.27 -16.83
CA ASN A 97 15.66 6.61 -16.37
C ASN A 97 14.79 6.57 -15.10
N SER A 98 15.16 5.74 -14.12
CA SER A 98 14.43 5.60 -12.87
C SER A 98 15.22 6.08 -11.67
N ASN A 99 14.51 6.65 -10.69
CA ASN A 99 15.03 7.01 -9.38
C ASN A 99 14.19 6.33 -8.28
N LEU A 100 14.81 6.03 -7.14
CA LEU A 100 14.07 5.80 -5.92
C LEU A 100 13.49 7.13 -5.43
N VAL A 101 12.25 7.13 -4.93
CA VAL A 101 11.61 8.35 -4.45
C VAL A 101 10.99 8.16 -3.06
N GLU A 102 11.09 9.21 -2.24
CA GLU A 102 10.50 9.32 -0.89
C GLU A 102 10.06 10.77 -0.62
N THR A 103 9.43 10.99 0.52
CA THR A 103 9.20 12.34 1.08
C THR A 103 9.58 12.35 2.56
N ASN A 104 9.87 13.53 3.10
CA ASN A 104 10.16 13.72 4.51
C ASN A 104 8.96 13.29 5.39
N THR A 105 9.23 12.98 6.66
CA THR A 105 8.18 12.57 7.62
C THR A 105 7.53 13.76 8.29
N LEU A 106 6.29 13.59 8.78
CA LEU A 106 5.62 14.56 9.62
C LEU A 106 6.16 14.50 11.07
N TYR A 107 6.46 13.30 11.55
CA TYR A 107 6.99 13.10 12.90
C TYR A 107 8.50 13.45 12.97
N LYS A 108 8.90 14.05 14.08
CA LYS A 108 10.27 14.49 14.32
C LYS A 108 11.19 13.31 14.66
N ALA A 109 11.70 12.64 13.61
CA ALA A 109 12.69 11.57 13.69
C ALA A 109 13.80 11.79 12.63
N LYS A 110 14.53 10.73 12.26
CA LYS A 110 15.69 10.81 11.36
C LYS A 110 15.38 11.00 9.87
N ARG A 111 14.11 11.17 9.54
CA ARG A 111 13.66 11.52 8.18
C ARG A 111 12.75 12.77 8.18
N TYR A 112 12.79 13.56 9.26
CA TYR A 112 12.00 14.78 9.37
C TYR A 112 12.58 15.92 8.52
N THR A 113 13.89 16.10 8.52
CA THR A 113 14.59 17.07 7.65
C THR A 113 15.24 16.35 6.48
N THR A 114 15.34 17.02 5.34
CA THR A 114 16.02 16.46 4.15
C THR A 114 17.45 16.03 4.45
N ALA A 115 18.18 16.81 5.26
CA ALA A 115 19.55 16.49 5.64
C ALA A 115 19.65 15.18 6.44
N ASP A 116 18.84 15.03 7.49
CA ASP A 116 18.79 13.79 8.30
C ASP A 116 18.26 12.61 7.48
N HIS A 117 17.30 12.87 6.58
CA HIS A 117 16.77 11.84 5.70
C HIS A 117 17.85 11.28 4.75
N ARG A 118 18.68 12.15 4.16
CA ARG A 118 19.82 11.73 3.32
C ARG A 118 20.84 10.89 4.09
N GLU A 119 21.14 11.25 5.37
CA GLU A 119 22.00 10.42 6.22
C GLU A 119 21.35 9.06 6.55
N THR A 120 20.02 9.04 6.76
CA THR A 120 19.27 7.79 6.96
C THR A 120 19.32 6.89 5.71
N LEU A 121 19.21 7.47 4.51
CA LEU A 121 19.33 6.73 3.24
C LEU A 121 20.71 6.05 3.14
N LYS A 122 21.81 6.76 3.44
CA LYS A 122 23.17 6.19 3.48
C LYS A 122 23.28 5.09 4.52
N THR A 123 22.80 5.34 5.74
CA THR A 123 22.82 4.37 6.86
C THR A 123 22.14 3.06 6.48
N ASN A 124 21.05 3.15 5.72
CA ASN A 124 20.28 1.99 5.27
C ASN A 124 20.77 1.39 3.94
N GLY A 125 21.84 1.97 3.34
CA GLY A 125 22.46 1.46 2.11
C GLY A 125 21.63 1.70 0.84
N TRP A 126 20.90 2.83 0.77
CA TRP A 126 20.14 3.25 -0.41
C TRP A 126 20.94 4.14 -1.37
N ASP A 127 22.24 4.23 -1.20
CA ASP A 127 23.15 5.09 -1.96
C ASP A 127 23.68 4.47 -3.26
N PHE A 128 23.14 3.32 -3.68
CA PHE A 128 23.48 2.67 -4.96
C PHE A 128 22.89 3.38 -6.20
N CYS A 129 21.94 4.29 -6.01
CA CYS A 129 21.40 5.17 -7.04
C CYS A 129 20.94 6.49 -6.43
N PRO A 130 20.65 7.52 -7.23
CA PRO A 130 20.02 8.74 -6.72
C PRO A 130 18.67 8.41 -6.05
N VAL A 131 18.46 8.95 -4.84
CA VAL A 131 17.17 8.93 -4.17
C VAL A 131 16.65 10.37 -4.13
N ASP A 132 15.50 10.59 -4.74
CA ASP A 132 14.83 11.88 -4.77
C ASP A 132 13.90 12.00 -3.58
N ILE A 133 14.16 12.98 -2.70
CA ILE A 133 13.26 13.37 -1.62
C ILE A 133 12.31 14.40 -2.21
N MET A 134 11.16 13.94 -2.72
CA MET A 134 10.28 14.69 -3.61
C MET A 134 9.79 16.04 -3.06
N ASP A 135 9.86 16.24 -1.76
CA ASP A 135 9.44 17.49 -1.09
C ASP A 135 10.63 18.35 -0.60
N GLU A 136 11.86 18.06 -1.04
CA GLU A 136 13.04 18.85 -0.62
C GLU A 136 13.02 20.30 -1.14
N ASP A 137 12.45 20.53 -2.33
CA ASP A 137 12.29 21.84 -2.94
C ASP A 137 10.86 22.39 -2.79
N GLY A 138 10.08 21.84 -1.83
CA GLY A 138 8.75 22.26 -1.53
C GLY A 138 7.63 21.30 -1.97
N ALA A 139 6.42 21.81 -1.96
CA ALA A 139 5.22 21.02 -2.21
C ALA A 139 4.29 21.72 -3.21
N VAL A 140 3.35 20.96 -3.75
CA VAL A 140 2.32 21.44 -4.67
C VAL A 140 0.98 20.82 -4.33
N MET A 141 -0.10 21.59 -4.48
CA MET A 141 -1.47 21.08 -4.34
C MET A 141 -1.90 20.43 -5.64
N ILE A 142 -2.44 19.20 -5.54
CA ILE A 142 -3.03 18.49 -6.68
C ILE A 142 -4.49 18.10 -6.35
N PRO A 143 -5.39 18.07 -7.37
CA PRO A 143 -6.81 17.84 -7.12
C PRO A 143 -7.10 16.40 -6.68
N VAL A 144 -8.07 16.24 -5.79
CA VAL A 144 -8.67 14.97 -5.37
C VAL A 144 -10.03 14.82 -6.04
N LYS A 145 -10.09 14.15 -7.19
CA LYS A 145 -11.34 14.01 -7.95
C LYS A 145 -12.36 13.15 -7.20
N GLY A 146 -13.49 13.74 -6.85
CA GLY A 146 -14.56 13.07 -6.12
C GLY A 146 -14.25 12.83 -4.65
N GLY A 147 -13.28 13.51 -4.09
CA GLY A 147 -12.97 13.48 -2.66
C GLY A 147 -14.11 13.99 -1.80
N LYS A 148 -14.35 13.35 -0.66
CA LYS A 148 -15.32 13.76 0.34
C LYS A 148 -14.68 14.62 1.43
N HIS A 149 -13.41 14.36 1.73
CA HIS A 149 -12.63 15.02 2.77
C HIS A 149 -11.72 16.11 2.19
N PHE A 150 -11.20 15.90 0.97
CA PHE A 150 -10.28 16.82 0.32
C PHE A 150 -10.76 17.22 -1.08
N GLN A 151 -10.61 18.50 -1.41
CA GLN A 151 -10.69 18.99 -2.79
C GLN A 151 -9.32 18.88 -3.47
N GLU A 152 -8.26 19.10 -2.71
CA GLU A 152 -6.87 19.05 -3.12
C GLU A 152 -6.03 18.47 -1.98
N ILE A 153 -4.88 17.90 -2.30
CA ILE A 153 -3.89 17.37 -1.35
C ILE A 153 -2.50 17.89 -1.71
N SER A 154 -1.71 18.19 -0.69
CA SER A 154 -0.33 18.63 -0.86
C SER A 154 0.61 17.43 -1.04
N VAL A 155 1.39 17.44 -2.11
CA VAL A 155 2.37 16.39 -2.44
C VAL A 155 3.75 16.98 -2.65
N GLY A 156 4.79 16.14 -2.56
CA GLY A 156 6.15 16.58 -2.88
C GLY A 156 6.24 17.10 -4.31
N LYS A 157 6.82 18.30 -4.49
CA LYS A 157 6.84 19.01 -5.78
C LYS A 157 7.46 18.18 -6.89
N HIS A 158 8.54 17.45 -6.61
CA HIS A 158 9.25 16.64 -7.63
C HIS A 158 8.43 15.44 -8.11
N MET A 159 7.30 15.07 -7.44
CA MET A 159 6.43 14.02 -7.96
C MET A 159 5.96 14.34 -9.38
N LEU A 160 5.78 15.63 -9.71
CA LEU A 160 5.31 16.07 -11.03
C LEU A 160 6.39 15.99 -12.13
N ASP A 161 7.65 15.74 -11.76
CA ASP A 161 8.76 15.58 -12.72
C ASP A 161 8.87 14.15 -13.28
N TYR A 162 8.00 13.24 -12.83
CA TYR A 162 7.98 11.84 -13.24
C TYR A 162 6.80 11.55 -14.16
N ASP A 163 7.06 10.76 -15.20
CA ASP A 163 6.05 10.33 -16.17
C ASP A 163 5.30 9.08 -15.69
N SER A 164 5.97 8.23 -14.94
CA SER A 164 5.43 6.94 -14.48
C SER A 164 5.84 6.64 -13.04
N MET A 165 5.10 5.76 -12.35
CA MET A 165 5.43 5.32 -10.98
C MET A 165 5.32 3.81 -10.79
N VAL A 166 6.36 3.20 -10.22
CA VAL A 166 6.32 1.85 -9.64
C VAL A 166 6.17 1.98 -8.14
N VAL A 167 5.07 1.52 -7.59
CA VAL A 167 4.83 1.48 -6.14
C VAL A 167 5.37 0.16 -5.61
N LEU A 168 6.61 0.18 -5.13
CA LEU A 168 7.28 -0.99 -4.56
C LEU A 168 7.10 -1.00 -3.05
N THR A 169 6.29 -1.90 -2.55
CA THR A 169 5.85 -1.90 -1.16
C THR A 169 6.37 -3.11 -0.38
N HIS A 170 7.05 -2.86 0.72
CA HIS A 170 7.18 -3.86 1.78
C HIS A 170 5.84 -3.94 2.52
N PHE A 171 5.12 -5.06 2.37
CA PHE A 171 3.83 -5.26 3.03
C PHE A 171 4.05 -5.68 4.50
N LYS A 172 3.33 -5.04 5.44
CA LYS A 172 3.50 -5.23 6.89
C LYS A 172 2.34 -4.65 7.68
N GLY A 173 2.32 -4.90 8.99
CA GLY A 173 1.45 -4.17 9.92
C GLY A 173 1.80 -2.69 10.02
N HIS A 174 0.90 -1.91 10.62
CA HIS A 174 1.13 -0.48 10.84
C HIS A 174 0.36 0.03 12.05
N LEU A 175 1.03 0.85 12.89
CA LEU A 175 0.48 1.34 14.16
C LEU A 175 -0.85 2.09 14.00
N MET A 176 -0.97 2.96 13.00
CA MET A 176 -2.18 3.75 12.75
C MET A 176 -3.04 3.16 11.63
N GLY A 177 -2.44 2.68 10.55
CA GLY A 177 -3.13 2.20 9.36
C GLY A 177 -3.62 0.75 9.42
N GLY A 178 -3.30 0.02 10.49
CA GLY A 178 -3.57 -1.43 10.57
C GLY A 178 -2.58 -2.23 9.73
N PHE A 179 -2.49 -1.95 8.43
CA PHE A 179 -1.47 -2.49 7.54
C PHE A 179 -0.91 -1.41 6.59
N GLY A 180 0.22 -1.70 5.99
CA GLY A 180 0.85 -0.89 4.97
C GLY A 180 1.00 -1.68 3.67
N GLY A 181 0.04 -1.53 2.76
CA GLY A 181 0.07 -1.98 1.39
C GLY A 181 0.45 -0.87 0.41
N SER A 182 0.20 -1.08 -0.88
CA SER A 182 0.46 -0.10 -1.94
C SER A 182 -0.31 1.20 -1.72
N LEU A 183 -1.57 1.13 -1.25
CA LEU A 183 -2.35 2.31 -0.94
C LEU A 183 -1.63 3.21 0.06
N LYS A 184 -1.24 2.65 1.21
CA LYS A 184 -0.57 3.43 2.26
C LYS A 184 0.78 3.96 1.78
N ASN A 185 1.52 3.20 0.96
CA ASN A 185 2.81 3.61 0.45
C ASN A 185 2.72 4.94 -0.30
N ILE A 186 1.73 5.13 -1.15
CA ILE A 186 1.54 6.40 -1.88
C ILE A 186 0.68 7.41 -1.11
N GLY A 187 -0.37 6.98 -0.41
CA GLY A 187 -1.26 7.89 0.33
C GLY A 187 -0.58 8.70 1.43
N ILE A 188 0.48 8.12 2.04
CA ILE A 188 1.34 8.83 2.99
C ILE A 188 2.65 9.26 2.31
N GLY A 189 3.23 8.39 1.48
CA GLY A 189 4.59 8.57 1.00
C GLY A 189 4.74 9.48 -0.22
N CYS A 190 3.65 9.96 -0.84
CA CYS A 190 3.68 11.01 -1.86
C CYS A 190 3.22 12.37 -1.28
N ALA A 191 2.40 12.37 -0.23
CA ALA A 191 2.10 13.57 0.53
C ALA A 191 3.39 14.17 1.13
N ASP A 192 3.59 15.47 1.03
CA ASP A 192 4.77 16.13 1.57
C ASP A 192 4.79 16.13 3.11
N GLY A 193 5.98 16.23 3.69
CA GLY A 193 6.18 16.13 5.13
C GLY A 193 5.54 17.25 5.94
N ALA A 194 5.52 18.45 5.39
CA ALA A 194 5.10 19.66 6.11
C ALA A 194 3.56 19.86 6.11
N ASN A 195 2.92 19.64 4.98
CA ASN A 195 1.50 19.94 4.79
C ASN A 195 0.66 18.71 4.46
N GLY A 196 1.01 17.95 3.43
CA GLY A 196 0.20 16.84 2.95
C GLY A 196 -0.01 15.74 3.98
N LYS A 197 1.05 15.32 4.65
CA LYS A 197 0.93 14.34 5.76
C LYS A 197 0.13 14.91 6.93
N LYS A 198 0.26 16.23 7.18
CA LYS A 198 -0.53 16.92 8.21
C LYS A 198 -2.03 16.90 7.87
N MET A 199 -2.37 17.14 6.59
CA MET A 199 -3.76 17.02 6.10
C MET A 199 -4.29 15.60 6.31
N VAL A 200 -3.57 14.56 5.86
CA VAL A 200 -4.01 13.16 5.98
C VAL A 200 -4.22 12.76 7.44
N HIS A 201 -3.34 13.17 8.34
CA HIS A 201 -3.44 12.84 9.76
C HIS A 201 -4.37 13.79 10.54
N ALA A 202 -4.91 14.83 9.89
CA ALA A 202 -5.58 15.97 10.56
C ALA A 202 -4.79 16.40 11.80
N ALA A 203 -3.45 16.49 11.64
CA ALA A 203 -2.55 16.72 12.73
C ALA A 203 -2.57 18.23 13.12
N PRO A 204 -2.76 18.55 14.40
CA PRO A 204 -2.64 19.93 14.88
C PRO A 204 -1.18 20.41 14.82
N ASP A 205 -0.98 21.71 15.09
CA ASP A 205 0.36 22.33 15.08
C ASP A 205 1.20 22.02 16.33
N ASP A 206 0.69 21.23 17.28
CA ASP A 206 1.26 21.06 18.62
C ASP A 206 2.12 19.81 18.83
N ASP A 207 2.54 19.13 17.79
CA ASP A 207 3.33 17.85 17.86
C ASP A 207 2.67 16.74 18.71
N ASN A 208 1.40 16.85 19.08
CA ASN A 208 0.70 15.89 19.92
C ASN A 208 0.15 14.72 19.08
N TYR A 209 0.92 13.64 18.93
CA TYR A 209 0.47 12.44 18.21
C TYR A 209 -0.82 11.81 18.76
N ALA A 210 -1.16 12.06 20.04
CA ALA A 210 -2.38 11.53 20.62
C ALA A 210 -3.65 12.14 19.99
N SER A 211 -3.56 13.39 19.51
CA SER A 211 -4.64 14.11 18.86
C SER A 211 -4.78 13.85 17.37
N TRP A 212 -3.83 13.12 16.75
CA TRP A 212 -3.91 12.78 15.33
C TRP A 212 -5.14 11.91 15.04
N LEU A 213 -5.74 12.14 13.87
CA LEU A 213 -6.89 11.39 13.39
C LEU A 213 -6.59 9.88 13.34
N LYS A 214 -7.54 9.05 13.79
CA LYS A 214 -7.39 7.59 13.88
C LYS A 214 -8.63 6.89 13.32
N GLY A 215 -8.48 5.59 13.10
CA GLY A 215 -9.59 4.73 12.66
C GLY A 215 -10.06 5.03 11.24
N GLU A 216 -11.34 4.83 10.97
CA GLU A 216 -11.90 4.93 9.62
C GLU A 216 -11.68 6.29 8.95
N PRO A 217 -11.88 7.44 9.62
CA PRO A 217 -11.63 8.75 8.98
C PRO A 217 -10.17 8.94 8.53
N PHE A 218 -9.19 8.42 9.28
CA PHE A 218 -7.80 8.43 8.86
C PHE A 218 -7.56 7.57 7.62
N MET A 219 -8.21 6.38 7.54
CA MET A 219 -8.12 5.52 6.37
C MET A 219 -8.72 6.20 5.13
N GLU A 220 -9.85 6.88 5.28
CA GLU A 220 -10.52 7.62 4.20
C GLU A 220 -9.65 8.77 3.69
N ASN A 221 -9.08 9.57 4.57
CA ASN A 221 -8.12 10.63 4.21
C ASN A 221 -6.92 10.07 3.43
N MET A 222 -6.38 8.94 3.88
CA MET A 222 -5.25 8.29 3.22
C MET A 222 -5.60 7.77 1.82
N VAL A 223 -6.80 7.22 1.65
CA VAL A 223 -7.33 6.76 0.35
C VAL A 223 -7.48 7.95 -0.61
N GLU A 224 -8.03 9.06 -0.16
CA GLU A 224 -8.20 10.26 -1.00
C GLU A 224 -6.86 10.86 -1.40
N SER A 225 -5.87 10.88 -0.50
CA SER A 225 -4.50 11.28 -0.82
C SER A 225 -3.88 10.36 -1.88
N ALA A 226 -4.03 9.04 -1.75
CA ALA A 226 -3.55 8.08 -2.76
C ALA A 226 -4.25 8.28 -4.11
N LYS A 227 -5.56 8.55 -4.09
CA LYS A 227 -6.34 8.79 -5.31
C LYS A 227 -5.80 9.94 -6.13
N ALA A 228 -5.41 11.04 -5.51
CA ALA A 228 -4.81 12.17 -6.22
C ALA A 228 -3.52 11.77 -6.96
N THR A 229 -2.66 10.97 -6.31
CA THR A 229 -1.44 10.41 -6.94
C THR A 229 -1.79 9.51 -8.12
N ILE A 230 -2.76 8.61 -7.95
CA ILE A 230 -3.20 7.70 -9.02
C ILE A 230 -3.79 8.48 -10.20
N ASP A 231 -4.66 9.45 -9.93
CA ASP A 231 -5.28 10.28 -10.96
C ASP A 231 -4.24 11.11 -11.75
N HIS A 232 -3.12 11.49 -11.09
CA HIS A 232 -1.99 12.19 -11.75
C HIS A 232 -1.28 11.29 -12.75
N PHE A 233 -0.92 10.06 -12.37
CA PHE A 233 -0.19 9.13 -13.25
C PHE A 233 -1.11 8.40 -14.26
N GLY A 234 -2.41 8.27 -13.96
CA GLY A 234 -3.37 7.56 -14.80
C GLY A 234 -3.01 6.07 -14.94
N ASN A 235 -2.81 5.61 -16.18
CA ASN A 235 -2.43 4.22 -16.48
C ASN A 235 -0.92 3.96 -16.42
N ARG A 236 -0.12 4.94 -16.02
CA ARG A 236 1.33 4.84 -15.88
C ARG A 236 1.78 4.65 -14.43
N ILE A 237 0.98 3.97 -13.64
CA ILE A 237 1.30 3.58 -12.26
C ILE A 237 1.02 2.10 -12.06
N VAL A 238 1.96 1.38 -11.46
CA VAL A 238 1.85 -0.07 -11.18
C VAL A 238 2.25 -0.36 -9.75
N TYR A 239 1.73 -1.47 -9.21
CA TYR A 239 1.79 -1.78 -7.78
C TYR A 239 2.42 -3.15 -7.55
N ILE A 240 3.36 -3.21 -6.61
CA ILE A 240 4.05 -4.43 -6.19
C ILE A 240 4.08 -4.48 -4.66
N ASN A 241 3.51 -5.53 -4.08
CA ASN A 241 3.57 -5.81 -2.66
C ASN A 241 4.50 -7.01 -2.40
N VAL A 242 5.54 -6.78 -1.61
CA VAL A 242 6.50 -7.80 -1.18
C VAL A 242 6.14 -8.25 0.23
N LEU A 243 5.59 -9.46 0.36
CA LEU A 243 5.11 -10.05 1.60
C LEU A 243 6.24 -10.89 2.24
N ARG A 244 7.22 -10.19 2.82
CA ARG A 244 8.36 -10.76 3.54
C ARG A 244 8.64 -10.00 4.83
N ASN A 245 9.20 -10.66 5.83
CA ASN A 245 9.50 -10.04 7.12
C ASN A 245 8.36 -9.15 7.65
N MET A 246 7.14 -9.65 7.55
CA MET A 246 5.92 -8.91 7.88
C MET A 246 5.77 -8.76 9.40
N SER A 247 6.44 -7.75 9.98
CA SER A 247 6.20 -7.34 11.36
C SER A 247 4.82 -6.68 11.51
N VAL A 248 4.29 -6.69 12.72
CA VAL A 248 3.10 -5.88 13.08
C VAL A 248 3.39 -4.38 13.04
N ASP A 249 4.67 -4.00 13.07
CA ASP A 249 5.10 -2.62 12.98
C ASP A 249 5.65 -2.28 11.59
N CYS A 250 5.52 -1.02 11.24
CA CYS A 250 6.06 -0.45 10.02
C CYS A 250 7.58 -0.25 10.17
N ASP A 251 8.29 -0.19 9.03
CA ASP A 251 9.71 0.17 8.96
C ASP A 251 10.02 1.56 9.57
N CYS A 252 8.99 2.36 9.85
CA CYS A 252 9.09 3.60 10.62
C CYS A 252 9.35 3.37 12.13
N ALA A 253 9.22 2.15 12.63
CA ALA A 253 9.63 1.79 13.99
C ALA A 253 11.16 1.58 14.10
N GLY A 254 11.87 1.47 12.97
CA GLY A 254 13.32 1.26 12.95
C GLY A 254 13.71 0.02 13.76
N VAL A 255 14.71 0.17 14.62
CA VAL A 255 15.22 -0.91 15.49
C VAL A 255 14.23 -1.38 16.57
N SER A 256 13.16 -0.62 16.82
CA SER A 256 12.14 -0.98 17.81
C SER A 256 10.98 -1.80 17.23
N ALA A 257 11.04 -2.14 15.94
CA ALA A 257 10.02 -2.97 15.31
C ALA A 257 9.87 -4.31 16.02
N ALA A 258 8.62 -4.71 16.28
CA ALA A 258 8.32 -6.00 16.90
C ALA A 258 8.85 -7.17 16.06
N PRO A 259 9.22 -8.29 16.70
CA PRO A 259 9.69 -9.49 16.00
C PRO A 259 8.69 -9.97 14.95
N VAL A 260 9.21 -10.44 13.84
CA VAL A 260 8.43 -11.06 12.77
C VAL A 260 7.98 -12.45 13.20
N LYS A 261 6.67 -12.73 13.12
CA LYS A 261 6.08 -14.05 13.40
C LYS A 261 5.56 -14.72 12.12
N ALA A 262 5.06 -13.92 11.18
CA ALA A 262 4.53 -14.41 9.92
C ALA A 262 5.66 -14.86 8.99
N ARG A 263 5.48 -16.02 8.34
CA ARG A 263 6.39 -16.47 7.28
C ARG A 263 6.32 -15.55 6.07
N ASP A 264 7.37 -15.55 5.28
CA ASP A 264 7.39 -14.91 3.98
C ASP A 264 6.41 -15.64 3.03
N LEU A 265 5.63 -14.87 2.27
CA LEU A 265 4.61 -15.40 1.36
C LEU A 265 5.00 -15.29 -0.11
N GLY A 266 5.63 -14.19 -0.52
CA GLY A 266 5.99 -13.95 -1.91
C GLY A 266 5.83 -12.50 -2.33
N ILE A 267 5.73 -12.30 -3.65
CA ILE A 267 5.52 -10.98 -4.27
C ILE A 267 4.22 -11.02 -5.06
N LEU A 268 3.39 -10.00 -4.86
CA LEU A 268 2.18 -9.75 -5.63
C LEU A 268 2.34 -8.49 -6.48
N ALA A 269 1.80 -8.48 -7.70
CA ALA A 269 1.82 -7.32 -8.56
C ALA A 269 0.55 -7.18 -9.38
N SER A 270 0.10 -5.93 -9.61
CA SER A 270 -1.06 -5.61 -10.42
C SER A 270 -0.97 -4.19 -10.98
N THR A 271 -1.73 -3.90 -12.01
CA THR A 271 -2.05 -2.52 -12.44
C THR A 271 -3.23 -1.93 -11.68
N ASP A 272 -3.87 -2.71 -10.80
CA ASP A 272 -5.00 -2.33 -9.97
C ASP A 272 -4.60 -2.34 -8.48
N ILE A 273 -4.67 -1.17 -7.84
CA ILE A 273 -4.22 -0.99 -6.46
C ILE A 273 -5.12 -1.71 -5.45
N LEU A 274 -6.44 -1.70 -5.69
CA LEU A 274 -7.38 -2.39 -4.80
C LEU A 274 -7.19 -3.90 -4.89
N ALA A 275 -7.04 -4.43 -6.10
CA ALA A 275 -6.83 -5.85 -6.32
C ALA A 275 -5.55 -6.38 -5.63
N VAL A 276 -4.42 -5.66 -5.76
CA VAL A 276 -3.16 -6.11 -5.15
C VAL A 276 -3.19 -6.03 -3.63
N ASP A 277 -3.77 -4.99 -3.05
CA ASP A 277 -3.89 -4.85 -1.59
C ASP A 277 -4.91 -5.85 -1.03
N GLN A 278 -6.05 -6.08 -1.71
CA GLN A 278 -7.01 -7.12 -1.35
C GLN A 278 -6.37 -8.52 -1.38
N ALA A 279 -5.67 -8.86 -2.46
CA ALA A 279 -5.00 -10.15 -2.57
C ALA A 279 -3.93 -10.35 -1.49
N SER A 280 -3.21 -9.28 -1.12
CA SER A 280 -2.23 -9.31 -0.04
C SER A 280 -2.88 -9.62 1.32
N ILE A 281 -3.98 -8.94 1.64
CA ILE A 281 -4.77 -9.21 2.86
C ILE A 281 -5.32 -10.64 2.85
N ASP A 282 -5.89 -11.10 1.74
CA ASP A 282 -6.44 -12.46 1.62
C ASP A 282 -5.37 -13.54 1.83
N MET A 283 -4.13 -13.30 1.38
CA MET A 283 -3.01 -14.22 1.63
C MET A 283 -2.57 -14.20 3.09
N VAL A 284 -2.48 -13.03 3.71
CA VAL A 284 -2.15 -12.90 5.15
C VAL A 284 -3.20 -13.59 6.02
N TYR A 285 -4.48 -13.41 5.72
CA TYR A 285 -5.57 -14.02 6.49
C TYR A 285 -5.69 -15.56 6.32
N LYS A 286 -4.94 -16.15 5.38
CA LYS A 286 -4.80 -17.61 5.24
C LYS A 286 -3.64 -18.20 6.04
N LEU A 287 -2.83 -17.38 6.70
CA LEU A 287 -1.77 -17.86 7.58
C LEU A 287 -2.33 -18.66 8.76
N PRO A 288 -1.57 -19.63 9.31
CA PRO A 288 -1.92 -20.27 10.56
C PRO A 288 -2.10 -19.26 11.70
N GLU A 289 -2.98 -19.54 12.66
CA GLU A 289 -3.30 -18.64 13.78
C GLU A 289 -2.06 -18.10 14.51
N THR A 290 -1.05 -18.97 14.71
CA THR A 290 0.20 -18.59 15.39
C THR A 290 1.03 -17.54 14.66
N GLU A 291 0.85 -17.41 13.34
CA GLU A 291 1.54 -16.45 12.48
C GLU A 291 0.64 -15.24 12.16
N LEU A 292 -0.68 -15.46 12.14
CA LEU A 292 -1.68 -14.47 11.76
C LEU A 292 -2.06 -13.52 12.91
N HIS A 293 -2.21 -14.05 14.12
CA HIS A 293 -2.87 -13.41 15.26
C HIS A 293 -2.48 -11.93 15.44
N ASP A 294 -1.20 -11.63 15.51
CA ASP A 294 -0.74 -10.27 15.81
C ASP A 294 -0.99 -9.30 14.64
N LEU A 295 -0.85 -9.78 13.39
CA LEU A 295 -1.17 -8.99 12.20
C LEU A 295 -2.67 -8.73 12.10
N GLN A 296 -3.48 -9.75 12.32
CA GLN A 296 -4.94 -9.63 12.27
C GLN A 296 -5.45 -8.67 13.36
N GLU A 297 -4.97 -8.83 14.60
CA GLU A 297 -5.31 -7.92 15.70
C GLU A 297 -4.98 -6.47 15.33
N ARG A 298 -3.76 -6.23 14.80
CA ARG A 298 -3.33 -4.91 14.37
C ARG A 298 -4.23 -4.35 13.28
N ILE A 299 -4.52 -5.12 12.24
CA ILE A 299 -5.36 -4.71 11.11
C ILE A 299 -6.78 -4.37 11.59
N GLU A 300 -7.39 -5.24 12.38
CA GLU A 300 -8.78 -5.09 12.82
C GLU A 300 -8.95 -4.00 13.89
N SER A 301 -8.06 -3.95 14.89
CA SER A 301 -8.15 -2.96 15.97
C SER A 301 -7.97 -1.51 15.47
N ARG A 302 -7.22 -1.33 14.39
CA ARG A 302 -7.01 -0.02 13.75
C ARG A 302 -8.03 0.29 12.66
N LYS A 303 -8.99 -0.60 12.38
CA LYS A 303 -9.95 -0.48 11.27
C LYS A 303 -9.27 -0.48 9.90
N GLY A 304 -8.14 -1.19 9.77
CA GLY A 304 -7.30 -1.18 8.57
C GLY A 304 -8.02 -1.59 7.29
N LEU A 305 -9.01 -2.51 7.37
CA LEU A 305 -9.80 -2.95 6.23
C LEU A 305 -10.67 -1.82 5.60
N ARG A 306 -10.86 -0.69 6.31
CA ARG A 306 -11.51 0.49 5.73
C ARG A 306 -10.74 1.03 4.52
N GLN A 307 -9.43 0.84 4.45
CA GLN A 307 -8.64 1.16 3.26
C GLN A 307 -9.23 0.51 2.00
N LEU A 308 -9.52 -0.81 2.06
CA LEU A 308 -10.05 -1.58 0.93
C LEU A 308 -11.49 -1.15 0.58
N SER A 309 -12.37 -1.10 1.59
CA SER A 309 -13.77 -0.75 1.36
C SER A 309 -13.93 0.69 0.84
N TYR A 310 -13.11 1.64 1.32
CA TYR A 310 -13.20 3.01 0.84
C TYR A 310 -12.58 3.19 -0.55
N MET A 311 -11.50 2.45 -0.90
CA MET A 311 -11.02 2.38 -2.30
C MET A 311 -12.12 1.92 -3.26
N LYS A 312 -12.91 0.92 -2.86
CA LYS A 312 -14.05 0.43 -3.65
C LYS A 312 -15.13 1.51 -3.81
N GLU A 313 -15.50 2.21 -2.72
CA GLU A 313 -16.44 3.34 -2.78
C GLU A 313 -15.94 4.45 -3.71
N MET A 314 -14.65 4.75 -3.68
CA MET A 314 -13.99 5.75 -4.52
C MET A 314 -13.70 5.27 -5.95
N LYS A 315 -14.08 4.05 -6.31
CA LYS A 315 -13.88 3.42 -7.63
C LYS A 315 -12.42 3.42 -8.08
N MET A 316 -11.52 3.09 -7.17
CA MET A 316 -10.07 3.09 -7.42
C MET A 316 -9.54 1.74 -7.94
N GLY A 317 -10.40 0.76 -8.16
CA GLY A 317 -10.07 -0.57 -8.65
C GLY A 317 -11.16 -1.58 -8.32
N ASN A 318 -10.82 -2.86 -8.46
CA ASN A 318 -11.73 -3.98 -8.27
C ASN A 318 -11.23 -4.89 -7.13
N ASP A 319 -12.10 -5.21 -6.16
CA ASP A 319 -11.81 -6.17 -5.09
C ASP A 319 -11.96 -7.64 -5.54
N GLN A 320 -12.52 -7.87 -6.75
CA GLN A 320 -12.54 -9.18 -7.38
C GLN A 320 -11.33 -9.32 -8.29
N TYR A 321 -10.52 -10.35 -8.06
CA TYR A 321 -9.29 -10.56 -8.80
C TYR A 321 -9.10 -12.02 -9.20
N GLU A 322 -8.27 -12.23 -10.21
CA GLU A 322 -7.71 -13.52 -10.57
C GLU A 322 -6.24 -13.57 -10.15
N LEU A 323 -5.86 -14.58 -9.35
CA LEU A 323 -4.48 -14.77 -8.93
C LEU A 323 -3.73 -15.65 -9.93
N ILE A 324 -2.71 -15.10 -10.59
CA ILE A 324 -1.92 -15.75 -11.64
C ILE A 324 -0.51 -15.99 -11.12
N THR A 325 -0.13 -17.26 -10.92
CA THR A 325 1.24 -17.63 -10.49
C THR A 325 2.21 -17.55 -11.68
N VAL A 326 3.39 -16.95 -11.46
CA VAL A 326 4.43 -16.74 -12.49
C VAL A 326 5.82 -17.14 -12.01
#